data_5d0288f52651d3ad494cbe90cf668644
#
_entry.id   5d0288f52651d3ad494cbe90cf668644
#
_cell.length_a   1.000
_cell.length_b   1.000
_cell.length_c   1.000
_cell.angle_alpha   90.00
_cell.angle_beta   90.00
_cell.angle_gamma   90.00
#
_symmetry.space_group_name_H-M   'P 1'
#
loop_
_entity.id
_entity.type
_entity.pdbx_description
1 polymer ?
#
loop_
_entity_poly.entity_id
_entity_poly.type
_entity_poly.pdbx_seq_one_letter_code
_entity_poly.pdbx_strand_id
1 'polypeptide(L)'
;IARRQRQMCIRDRGKSTHTRLWRENIAGAVLLNDDSPFIGFVDGRATAFGAPWSGKTPCYKQEHYPIAAIVRLSQAPHNAIRPLRSVHAIGALLPSLTPAFGYDDELQDRMLATLSKIISQVPVYHLECLPDAAAARLSYDTVFGKD
;
A
#
# COMPACT_ATOMS: atom_id res chain seq x y z
N ILE A 1 -13.72 10.50 -13.99
CA ILE A 1 -12.60 10.63 -13.02
C ILE A 1 -11.83 9.32 -13.09
N ALA A 2 -10.59 9.37 -13.56
CA ALA A 2 -9.74 8.21 -13.58
C ALA A 2 -9.56 7.72 -12.12
N ARG A 3 -10.11 6.56 -11.79
CA ARG A 3 -9.89 5.88 -10.51
C ARG A 3 -8.49 5.30 -10.52
N ARG A 4 -7.49 6.15 -10.27
CA ARG A 4 -6.08 5.74 -10.24
C ARG A 4 -5.83 4.92 -8.98
N GLN A 5 -4.96 3.92 -9.09
CA GLN A 5 -4.61 3.06 -7.96
C GLN A 5 -4.09 3.90 -6.79
N ARG A 6 -4.86 3.97 -5.71
CA ARG A 6 -4.53 4.65 -4.45
C ARG A 6 -4.24 3.65 -3.34
N GLN A 7 -4.00 2.40 -3.72
CA GLN A 7 -3.68 1.33 -2.81
C GLN A 7 -2.17 1.11 -2.78
N MET A 8 -1.60 1.05 -1.61
CA MET A 8 -0.23 0.66 -1.38
C MET A 8 -0.19 -0.74 -0.79
N CYS A 9 0.49 -1.66 -1.48
CA CYS A 9 0.74 -3.01 -0.98
C CYS A 9 2.10 -3.06 -0.32
N ILE A 10 2.16 -3.60 0.91
CA ILE A 10 3.38 -3.69 1.71
C ILE A 10 3.91 -5.10 1.64
N ARG A 11 5.22 -5.15 1.47
CA ARG A 11 6.16 -6.27 1.48
C ARG A 11 5.56 -7.65 1.79
N ASP A 12 5.32 -8.45 0.70
CA ASP A 12 5.35 -9.92 0.75
C ASP A 12 5.40 -10.50 -0.67
N ARG A 13 5.67 -11.80 -0.81
CA ARG A 13 5.60 -12.49 -2.09
C ARG A 13 4.18 -12.36 -2.65
N GLY A 14 4.02 -11.77 -3.85
CA GLY A 14 2.72 -11.60 -4.49
C GLY A 14 2.32 -10.15 -4.77
N LYS A 15 3.06 -9.16 -4.26
CA LYS A 15 2.77 -7.73 -4.51
C LYS A 15 2.68 -7.40 -6.00
N SER A 16 3.69 -7.74 -6.78
CA SER A 16 3.70 -7.50 -8.24
C SER A 16 2.60 -8.27 -8.97
N THR A 17 2.27 -9.48 -8.51
CA THR A 17 1.16 -10.26 -9.05
C THR A 17 -0.17 -9.59 -8.76
N HIS A 18 -0.39 -9.14 -7.53
CA HIS A 18 -1.63 -8.48 -7.13
C HIS A 18 -1.83 -7.14 -7.86
N THR A 19 -0.78 -6.33 -8.01
CA THR A 19 -0.85 -5.07 -8.77
C THR A 19 -1.09 -5.31 -10.26
N ARG A 20 -0.57 -6.39 -10.83
CA ARG A 20 -0.89 -6.81 -12.20
C ARG A 20 -2.36 -7.19 -12.33
N LEU A 21 -2.88 -8.00 -11.43
CA LEU A 21 -4.29 -8.41 -11.40
C LEU A 21 -5.24 -7.22 -11.25
N TRP A 22 -4.84 -6.20 -10.49
CA TRP A 22 -5.59 -4.94 -10.43
C TRP A 22 -5.68 -4.26 -11.79
N ARG A 23 -4.55 -4.12 -12.50
CA ARG A 23 -4.53 -3.49 -13.83
C ARG A 23 -5.31 -4.26 -14.88
N GLU A 24 -5.35 -5.58 -14.77
CA GLU A 24 -6.07 -6.47 -15.68
C GLU A 24 -7.59 -6.48 -15.42
N ASN A 25 -8.03 -6.31 -14.18
CA ASN A 25 -9.42 -6.54 -13.76
C ASN A 25 -10.17 -5.31 -13.29
N ILE A 26 -9.47 -4.21 -12.98
CA ILE A 26 -10.08 -2.97 -12.49
C ILE A 26 -9.85 -1.87 -13.52
N ALA A 27 -10.94 -1.38 -14.12
CA ALA A 27 -10.86 -0.33 -15.13
C ALA A 27 -10.22 0.95 -14.57
N GLY A 28 -9.23 1.49 -15.28
CA GLY A 28 -8.52 2.70 -14.89
C GLY A 28 -7.47 2.53 -13.79
N ALA A 29 -7.18 1.29 -13.36
CA ALA A 29 -6.08 1.03 -12.45
C ALA A 29 -4.72 1.23 -13.13
N VAL A 30 -3.85 2.02 -12.52
CA VAL A 30 -2.51 2.37 -13.04
C VAL A 30 -1.47 2.16 -11.95
N LEU A 31 -0.32 1.65 -12.34
CA LEU A 31 0.82 1.50 -11.44
C LEU A 31 1.51 2.85 -11.24
N LEU A 32 1.71 3.25 -9.99
CA LEU A 32 2.50 4.44 -9.62
C LEU A 32 3.98 4.09 -9.46
N ASN A 33 4.26 2.97 -8.78
CA ASN A 33 5.61 2.44 -8.58
C ASN A 33 5.53 0.94 -8.31
N ASP A 34 6.53 0.17 -8.74
CA ASP A 34 6.55 -1.30 -8.59
C ASP A 34 7.36 -1.78 -7.37
N ASP A 35 8.08 -0.90 -6.69
CA ASP A 35 8.95 -1.31 -5.58
C ASP A 35 8.65 -0.56 -4.28
N SER A 36 9.19 0.62 -4.11
CA SER A 36 9.15 1.37 -2.86
C SER A 36 8.80 2.83 -3.11
N PRO A 37 7.51 3.16 -3.24
CA PRO A 37 7.09 4.55 -3.35
C PRO A 37 7.37 5.29 -2.05
N PHE A 38 7.59 6.58 -2.12
CA PHE A 38 7.64 7.44 -0.96
C PHE A 38 6.25 7.76 -0.44
N ILE A 39 6.13 7.90 0.88
CA ILE A 39 4.96 8.49 1.51
C ILE A 39 5.36 9.79 2.17
N GLY A 40 4.60 10.81 1.90
CA GLY A 40 4.71 12.12 2.53
C GLY A 40 3.35 12.72 2.79
N PHE A 41 3.31 14.02 3.06
CA PHE A 41 2.06 14.73 3.29
C PHE A 41 1.97 15.93 2.35
N VAL A 42 0.82 16.06 1.68
CA VAL A 42 0.46 17.22 0.88
C VAL A 42 -0.82 17.80 1.48
N ASP A 43 -0.78 19.07 1.85
CA ASP A 43 -1.88 19.73 2.56
C ASP A 43 -2.42 18.93 3.77
N GLY A 44 -1.49 18.32 4.53
CA GLY A 44 -1.80 17.50 5.70
C GLY A 44 -2.33 16.10 5.40
N ARG A 45 -2.50 15.70 4.13
CA ARG A 45 -3.01 14.38 3.71
C ARG A 45 -1.88 13.44 3.34
N ALA A 46 -1.95 12.22 3.84
CA ALA A 46 -1.01 11.16 3.47
C ALA A 46 -1.07 10.89 1.96
N THR A 47 0.07 11.00 1.31
CA THR A 47 0.20 11.01 -0.14
C THR A 47 1.34 10.07 -0.58
N ALA A 48 1.08 9.23 -1.58
CA ALA A 48 2.09 8.40 -2.20
C ALA A 48 2.70 9.11 -3.42
N PHE A 49 4.03 9.07 -3.50
CA PHE A 49 4.81 9.66 -4.58
C PHE A 49 5.48 8.57 -5.41
N GLY A 50 5.50 8.74 -6.73
CA GLY A 50 6.34 7.94 -7.60
C GLY A 50 7.82 8.13 -7.25
N ALA A 51 8.64 7.13 -7.55
CA ALA A 51 10.06 7.14 -7.25
C ALA A 51 10.90 7.02 -8.52
N PRO A 52 12.15 7.54 -8.51
CA PRO A 52 13.07 7.42 -9.64
C PRO A 52 13.68 6.02 -9.79
N TRP A 53 13.29 5.07 -8.94
CA TRP A 53 13.64 3.66 -9.01
C TRP A 53 12.40 2.80 -9.24
N SER A 54 12.63 1.59 -9.71
CA SER A 54 11.57 0.63 -10.02
C SER A 54 12.01 -0.78 -9.65
N GLY A 55 11.04 -1.67 -9.47
CA GLY A 55 11.27 -3.10 -9.31
C GLY A 55 11.37 -3.82 -10.66
N LYS A 56 10.73 -4.99 -10.75
CA LYS A 56 10.74 -5.82 -11.97
C LYS A 56 10.02 -5.18 -13.15
N THR A 57 9.00 -4.36 -12.87
CA THR A 57 8.25 -3.62 -13.90
C THR A 57 8.77 -2.19 -13.94
N PRO A 58 9.39 -1.72 -15.04
CA PRO A 58 9.84 -0.34 -15.18
C PRO A 58 8.68 0.64 -14.98
N CYS A 59 8.79 1.49 -13.98
CA CYS A 59 7.77 2.48 -13.64
C CYS A 59 8.40 3.69 -12.95
N TYR A 60 8.61 4.78 -13.71
CA TYR A 60 9.29 5.99 -13.27
C TYR A 60 8.36 7.20 -13.45
N LYS A 61 7.36 7.33 -12.57
CA LYS A 61 6.36 8.40 -12.66
C LYS A 61 6.65 9.51 -11.67
N GLN A 62 6.64 10.76 -12.16
CA GLN A 62 6.68 11.97 -11.33
C GLN A 62 5.27 12.41 -10.95
N GLU A 63 4.50 11.50 -10.40
CA GLU A 63 3.11 11.72 -10.00
C GLU A 63 2.95 11.45 -8.51
N HIS A 64 1.92 12.02 -7.91
CA HIS A 64 1.57 11.75 -6.51
C HIS A 64 0.05 11.70 -6.35
N TYR A 65 -0.42 10.87 -5.40
CA TYR A 65 -1.84 10.68 -5.14
C TYR A 65 -2.10 10.49 -3.66
N PRO A 66 -3.20 11.05 -3.14
CA PRO A 66 -3.65 10.74 -1.78
C PRO A 66 -3.87 9.24 -1.62
N ILE A 67 -3.43 8.70 -0.50
CA ILE A 67 -3.58 7.28 -0.18
C ILE A 67 -5.00 7.04 0.31
N ALA A 68 -5.73 6.12 -0.34
CA ALA A 68 -7.06 5.71 0.09
C ALA A 68 -7.00 4.58 1.13
N ALA A 69 -6.06 3.64 0.97
CA ALA A 69 -5.86 2.53 1.88
C ALA A 69 -4.46 1.94 1.73
N ILE A 70 -4.01 1.25 2.77
CA ILE A 70 -2.80 0.44 2.76
C ILE A 70 -3.22 -1.01 2.95
N VAL A 71 -2.75 -1.91 2.09
CA VAL A 71 -3.10 -3.33 2.15
C VAL A 71 -1.85 -4.17 2.26
N ARG A 72 -1.73 -4.90 3.39
CA ARG A 72 -0.73 -5.93 3.57
C ARG A 72 -1.22 -7.22 2.92
N LEU A 73 -0.40 -7.83 2.09
CA LEU A 73 -0.71 -9.10 1.43
C LEU A 73 -0.05 -10.27 2.15
N SER A 74 -0.75 -11.39 2.23
CA SER A 74 -0.17 -12.70 2.53
C SER A 74 -0.81 -13.78 1.65
N GLN A 75 -0.03 -14.80 1.32
CA GLN A 75 -0.52 -15.95 0.56
C GLN A 75 -1.38 -16.84 1.45
N ALA A 76 -2.54 -17.25 0.95
CA ALA A 76 -3.45 -18.15 1.63
C ALA A 76 -4.23 -18.99 0.60
N PRO A 77 -4.80 -20.13 1.00
CA PRO A 77 -5.63 -20.97 0.11
C PRO A 77 -7.05 -20.42 -0.09
N HIS A 78 -7.29 -19.18 0.32
CA HIS A 78 -8.59 -18.48 0.24
C HIS A 78 -8.37 -16.98 0.09
N ASN A 79 -9.44 -16.25 -0.24
CA ASN A 79 -9.44 -14.79 -0.29
C ASN A 79 -10.23 -14.23 0.89
N ALA A 80 -9.57 -13.50 1.79
CA ALA A 80 -10.18 -12.83 2.91
C ALA A 80 -9.48 -11.49 3.19
N ILE A 81 -10.23 -10.44 3.47
CA ILE A 81 -9.69 -9.13 3.82
C ILE A 81 -10.29 -8.66 5.14
N ARG A 82 -9.45 -8.10 5.99
CA ARG A 82 -9.88 -7.57 7.29
C ARG A 82 -9.16 -6.27 7.62
N PRO A 83 -9.84 -5.32 8.29
CA PRO A 83 -9.18 -4.11 8.77
C PRO A 83 -8.23 -4.45 9.92
N LEU A 84 -7.12 -3.72 9.99
CA LEU A 84 -6.16 -3.77 11.09
C LEU A 84 -6.35 -2.56 11.99
N ARG A 85 -6.51 -2.78 13.29
CA ARG A 85 -6.53 -1.72 14.30
C ARG A 85 -5.11 -1.17 14.52
N SER A 86 -5.02 0.02 15.08
CA SER A 86 -3.79 0.82 15.19
C SER A 86 -2.54 0.04 15.59
N VAL A 87 -2.60 -0.79 16.63
CA VAL A 87 -1.45 -1.58 17.10
C VAL A 87 -1.01 -2.62 16.07
N HIS A 88 -1.98 -3.33 15.48
CA HIS A 88 -1.71 -4.33 14.44
C HIS A 88 -1.27 -3.67 13.13
N ALA A 89 -1.78 -2.48 12.81
CA ALA A 89 -1.35 -1.69 11.66
C ALA A 89 0.10 -1.25 11.80
N ILE A 90 0.51 -0.76 12.97
CA ILE A 90 1.92 -0.44 13.26
C ILE A 90 2.80 -1.67 13.05
N GLY A 91 2.46 -2.81 13.66
CA GLY A 91 3.20 -4.05 13.52
C GLY A 91 3.28 -4.56 12.06
N ALA A 92 2.25 -4.31 11.26
CA ALA A 92 2.23 -4.67 9.84
C ALA A 92 3.14 -3.78 9.00
N LEU A 93 3.29 -2.50 9.35
CA LEU A 93 4.04 -1.50 8.60
C LEU A 93 5.51 -1.40 8.99
N LEU A 94 5.84 -1.63 10.26
CA LEU A 94 7.21 -1.55 10.77
C LEU A 94 8.25 -2.32 9.93
N PRO A 95 8.01 -3.57 9.48
CA PRO A 95 8.98 -4.29 8.67
C PRO A 95 9.24 -3.67 7.29
N SER A 96 8.40 -2.74 6.85
CA SER A 96 8.55 -2.04 5.57
C SER A 96 9.40 -0.78 5.67
N LEU A 97 9.76 -0.38 6.89
CA LEU A 97 10.63 0.76 7.14
C LEU A 97 12.10 0.35 6.96
N THR A 98 12.93 1.30 6.58
CA THR A 98 14.35 1.03 6.32
C THR A 98 15.07 0.64 7.61
N PRO A 99 15.75 -0.52 7.65
CA PRO A 99 16.47 -0.98 8.86
C PRO A 99 17.53 -0.02 9.39
N ALA A 100 18.07 0.84 8.51
CA ALA A 100 19.08 1.83 8.86
C ALA A 100 18.62 2.83 9.94
N PHE A 101 17.33 3.03 10.09
CA PHE A 101 16.77 3.94 11.12
C PHE A 101 16.71 3.32 12.52
N GLY A 102 16.97 2.01 12.66
CA GLY A 102 16.98 1.33 13.96
C GLY A 102 18.20 1.66 14.84
N TYR A 103 19.19 2.39 14.32
CA TYR A 103 20.42 2.75 15.02
C TYR A 103 20.43 4.20 15.54
N ASP A 104 19.37 4.97 15.31
CA ASP A 104 19.25 6.36 15.72
C ASP A 104 17.89 6.59 16.35
N ASP A 105 17.87 6.86 17.65
CA ASP A 105 16.65 7.00 18.44
C ASP A 105 15.79 8.18 17.98
N GLU A 106 16.40 9.29 17.57
CA GLU A 106 15.67 10.47 17.08
C GLU A 106 14.97 10.19 15.75
N LEU A 107 15.66 9.51 14.83
CA LEU A 107 15.08 9.09 13.55
C LEU A 107 13.96 8.06 13.77
N GLN A 108 14.15 7.15 14.72
CA GLN A 108 13.11 6.16 15.06
C GLN A 108 11.86 6.83 15.62
N ASP A 109 11.99 7.79 16.51
CA ASP A 109 10.86 8.55 17.07
C ASP A 109 10.11 9.33 16.00
N ARG A 110 10.82 10.01 15.11
CA ARG A 110 10.22 10.73 13.96
C ARG A 110 9.49 9.79 13.02
N MET A 111 10.05 8.63 12.77
CA MET A 111 9.47 7.61 11.91
C MET A 111 8.19 7.04 12.51
N LEU A 112 8.18 6.72 13.82
CA LEU A 112 6.99 6.26 14.54
C LEU A 112 5.90 7.34 14.58
N ALA A 113 6.27 8.60 14.78
CA ALA A 113 5.33 9.72 14.73
C ALA A 113 4.71 9.88 13.33
N THR A 114 5.50 9.76 12.28
CA THR A 114 5.03 9.79 10.88
C THR A 114 4.09 8.63 10.59
N LEU A 115 4.47 7.43 11.00
CA LEU A 115 3.67 6.22 10.83
C LEU A 115 2.33 6.34 11.56
N SER A 116 2.32 6.81 12.80
CA SER A 116 1.11 7.07 13.58
C SER A 116 0.20 8.07 12.89
N LYS A 117 0.75 9.14 12.32
CA LYS A 117 0.00 10.13 11.55
C LYS A 117 -0.61 9.53 10.27
N ILE A 118 0.11 8.66 9.56
CA ILE A 118 -0.42 7.95 8.39
C ILE A 118 -1.60 7.05 8.80
N ILE A 119 -1.41 6.23 9.83
CA ILE A 119 -2.43 5.29 10.30
C ILE A 119 -3.69 6.00 10.83
N SER A 120 -3.56 7.20 11.38
CA SER A 120 -4.71 8.00 11.81
C SER A 120 -5.60 8.49 10.66
N GLN A 121 -5.06 8.57 9.46
CA GLN A 121 -5.74 9.07 8.27
C GLN A 121 -6.13 7.99 7.27
N VAL A 122 -5.35 6.91 7.20
CA VAL A 122 -5.43 5.89 6.16
C VAL A 122 -5.77 4.54 6.78
N PRO A 123 -6.88 3.91 6.37
CA PRO A 123 -7.21 2.57 6.83
C PRO A 123 -6.17 1.56 6.34
N VAL A 124 -5.82 0.62 7.22
CA VAL A 124 -4.89 -0.46 6.92
C VAL A 124 -5.65 -1.78 6.95
N TYR A 125 -5.47 -2.59 5.93
CA TYR A 125 -6.09 -3.91 5.80
C TYR A 125 -5.05 -5.01 5.69
N HIS A 126 -5.43 -6.20 6.09
CA HIS A 126 -4.71 -7.44 5.79
C HIS A 126 -5.53 -8.26 4.81
N LEU A 127 -4.96 -8.54 3.65
CA LEU A 127 -5.53 -9.38 2.60
C LEU A 127 -4.75 -10.70 2.56
N GLU A 128 -5.42 -11.77 2.97
CA GLU A 128 -5.01 -13.15 2.72
C GLU A 128 -5.59 -13.56 1.37
N CYS A 129 -4.76 -13.97 0.41
CA CYS A 129 -5.28 -14.16 -0.94
C CYS A 129 -4.55 -15.20 -1.78
N LEU A 130 -5.32 -15.74 -2.73
CA LEU A 130 -4.84 -16.42 -3.91
C LEU A 130 -4.38 -15.40 -4.98
N PRO A 131 -3.53 -15.80 -5.92
CA PRO A 131 -3.11 -14.94 -7.04
C PRO A 131 -4.17 -14.93 -8.16
N ASP A 132 -5.39 -14.48 -7.86
CA ASP A 132 -6.53 -14.49 -8.79
C ASP A 132 -7.27 -13.15 -8.89
N ALA A 133 -8.15 -13.03 -9.89
CA ALA A 133 -8.95 -11.85 -10.13
C ALA A 133 -9.94 -11.55 -8.98
N ALA A 134 -10.38 -12.57 -8.26
CA ALA A 134 -11.30 -12.41 -7.14
C ALA A 134 -10.64 -11.66 -5.99
N ALA A 135 -9.35 -11.89 -5.74
CA ALA A 135 -8.56 -11.15 -4.75
C ALA A 135 -8.46 -9.65 -5.11
N ALA A 136 -8.23 -9.33 -6.39
CA ALA A 136 -8.19 -7.94 -6.85
C ALA A 136 -9.54 -7.24 -6.66
N ARG A 137 -10.62 -7.89 -7.02
CA ARG A 137 -11.99 -7.35 -6.84
C ARG A 137 -12.34 -7.19 -5.37
N LEU A 138 -12.04 -8.18 -4.53
CA LEU A 138 -12.28 -8.12 -3.09
C LEU A 138 -11.60 -6.91 -2.44
N SER A 139 -10.33 -6.67 -2.77
CA SER A 139 -9.60 -5.52 -2.25
C SER A 139 -10.15 -4.19 -2.79
N TYR A 140 -10.52 -4.12 -4.06
CA TYR A 140 -11.15 -2.95 -4.64
C TYR A 140 -12.49 -2.61 -3.96
N ASP A 141 -13.39 -3.59 -3.87
CA ASP A 141 -14.72 -3.41 -3.27
C ASP A 141 -14.63 -3.01 -1.80
N THR A 142 -13.64 -3.53 -1.07
CA THR A 142 -13.42 -3.18 0.33
C THR A 142 -12.96 -1.73 0.50
N VAL A 143 -12.07 -1.26 -0.38
CA VAL A 143 -11.48 0.09 -0.27
C VAL A 143 -12.40 1.17 -0.84
N PHE A 144 -13.11 0.90 -1.93
CA PHE A 144 -13.89 1.89 -2.67
C PHE A 144 -15.40 1.67 -2.63
N GLY A 145 -15.86 0.59 -2.01
CA GLY A 145 -17.26 0.16 -2.03
C GLY A 145 -17.64 -0.62 -3.30
N LYS A 146 -18.72 -1.35 -3.20
CA LYS A 146 -19.32 -1.98 -4.39
C LYS A 146 -20.06 -0.91 -5.18
N ASP A 147 -19.76 -0.81 -6.47
CA ASP A 147 -20.54 -0.02 -7.42
C ASP A 147 -21.92 -0.64 -7.63
#